data_f7356d14d3fcae7129876ab57af42e2e
#
_entry.id   f7356d14d3fcae7129876ab57af42e2e
#
_cell.length_a   1.000
_cell.length_b   1.000
_cell.length_c   1.000
_cell.angle_alpha   90.00
_cell.angle_beta   90.00
_cell.angle_gamma   90.00
#
_symmetry.space_group_name_H-M   'P 1'
#
loop_
_entity.id
_entity.type
_entity.pdbx_description
1 polymer ?
#
loop_
_entity_poly.entity_id
_entity_poly.type
_entity_poly.pdbx_seq_one_letter_code
_entity_poly.pdbx_strand_id
1 'polypeptide(L)' 'MTFKYRIAVPIAGPHKIKRFRSWVSEALPGLDYNLPLQAPIATSSMTVRLRSVDDRTRLEAALPALLP' A
#
# COMPACT_ATOMS: atom_id res chain seq x y z
N MET A 1 15.00 12.45 1.07
CA MET A 1 14.03 11.73 1.92
C MET A 1 13.84 10.34 1.39
N THR A 2 13.85 9.37 2.28
CA THR A 2 13.87 7.98 1.89
C THR A 2 12.63 7.25 2.37
N PHE A 3 11.94 6.56 1.45
CA PHE A 3 10.83 5.68 1.78
C PHE A 3 11.40 4.27 1.98
N LYS A 4 11.93 4.01 3.16
CA LYS A 4 12.69 2.77 3.40
C LYS A 4 11.92 1.68 4.12
N TYR A 5 10.74 1.96 4.64
CA TYR A 5 9.93 0.98 5.35
C TYR A 5 8.93 0.35 4.40
N ARG A 6 9.04 -0.95 4.19
CA ARG A 6 8.18 -1.68 3.26
C ARG A 6 7.08 -2.44 3.96
N ILE A 7 5.95 -2.56 3.27
CA ILE A 7 4.85 -3.40 3.73
C ILE A 7 4.22 -4.07 2.50
N ALA A 8 3.81 -5.32 2.67
CA ALA A 8 3.07 -6.03 1.63
C ALA A 8 1.57 -5.79 1.86
N VAL A 9 0.92 -5.25 0.85
CA VAL A 9 -0.52 -4.95 0.92
C VAL A 9 -1.29 -6.05 0.21
N PRO A 10 -2.25 -6.69 0.87
CA PRO A 10 -3.04 -7.77 0.24
C PRO A 10 -4.01 -7.18 -0.77
N ILE A 11 -3.68 -7.33 -2.04
CA ILE A 11 -4.51 -6.86 -3.14
C ILE A 11 -4.27 -7.74 -4.36
N ALA A 12 -5.32 -8.21 -4.99
CA ALA A 12 -5.22 -9.12 -6.11
C ALA A 12 -5.90 -8.54 -7.34
N GLY A 13 -5.56 -9.09 -8.52
CA GLY A 13 -6.19 -8.71 -9.77
C GLY A 13 -5.55 -7.48 -10.42
N PRO A 14 -6.15 -6.96 -11.51
CA PRO A 14 -5.59 -5.84 -12.25
C PRO A 14 -5.81 -4.51 -11.54
N HIS A 15 -5.08 -3.48 -12.01
CA HIS A 15 -5.22 -2.11 -11.51
C HIS A 15 -4.95 -1.96 -10.01
N LYS A 16 -3.97 -2.69 -9.50
CA LYS A 16 -3.64 -2.66 -8.07
C LYS A 16 -3.29 -1.27 -7.58
N ILE A 17 -2.47 -0.55 -8.32
CA ILE A 17 -2.02 0.79 -7.92
C ILE A 17 -3.20 1.75 -7.84
N LYS A 18 -4.06 1.74 -8.85
CA LYS A 18 -5.22 2.62 -8.88
C LYS A 18 -6.18 2.31 -7.74
N ARG A 19 -6.45 1.03 -7.50
CA ARG A 19 -7.35 0.63 -6.42
C ARG A 19 -6.77 0.96 -5.05
N PHE A 20 -5.47 0.76 -4.88
CA PHE A 20 -4.80 1.11 -3.64
C PHE A 20 -4.89 2.62 -3.38
N ARG A 21 -4.63 3.44 -4.40
CA ARG A 21 -4.70 4.88 -4.25
C ARG A 21 -6.09 5.36 -3.84
N SER A 22 -7.12 4.80 -4.45
CA SER A 22 -8.50 5.12 -4.07
C SER A 22 -8.78 4.76 -2.63
N TRP A 23 -8.37 3.57 -2.23
CA TRP A 23 -8.60 3.10 -0.87
C TRP A 23 -7.87 3.96 0.15
N VAL A 24 -6.60 4.25 -0.08
CA VAL A 24 -5.78 4.98 0.90
C VAL A 24 -6.21 6.43 1.02
N SER A 25 -6.72 7.02 -0.05
CA SER A 25 -7.19 8.41 0.01
C SER A 25 -8.44 8.55 0.88
N GLU A 26 -9.20 7.49 1.03
CA GLU A 26 -10.38 7.49 1.91
C GLU A 26 -10.04 7.04 3.33
N ALA A 27 -9.23 5.99 3.46
CA ALA A 27 -8.92 5.41 4.76
C ALA A 27 -7.85 6.18 5.52
N LEU A 28 -6.84 6.68 4.82
CA LEU A 28 -5.70 7.37 5.43
C LEU A 28 -5.34 8.62 4.62
N PRO A 29 -6.22 9.61 4.57
CA PRO A 29 -5.92 10.84 3.83
C PRO A 29 -4.66 11.51 4.40
N GLY A 30 -3.79 11.95 3.51
CA GLY A 30 -2.55 12.61 3.93
C GLY A 30 -1.38 11.67 4.20
N LEU A 31 -1.58 10.36 4.06
CA LEU A 31 -0.46 9.42 4.22
C LEU A 31 0.52 9.56 3.07
N ASP A 32 1.80 9.73 3.40
CA ASP A 32 2.87 9.74 2.41
C ASP A 32 3.31 8.31 2.13
N TYR A 33 3.39 7.96 0.85
CA TYR A 33 3.84 6.64 0.46
C TYR A 33 4.53 6.69 -0.89
N ASN A 34 5.30 5.65 -1.20
CA ASN A 34 5.96 5.48 -2.47
C ASN A 34 5.60 4.10 -3.03
N LEU A 35 5.34 4.05 -4.31
CA LEU A 35 4.99 2.81 -5.00
C LEU A 35 6.15 2.39 -5.90
N PRO A 36 7.01 1.48 -5.43
CA PRO A 36 8.09 0.97 -6.27
C PRO A 36 7.53 0.11 -7.39
N LEU A 37 8.40 -0.35 -8.27
CA LEU A 37 8.01 -1.25 -9.35
C LEU A 37 7.31 -2.47 -8.75
N GLN A 38 6.11 -2.74 -9.24
CA GLN A 38 5.27 -3.78 -8.67
C GLN A 38 5.47 -5.14 -9.31
N ALA A 39 5.10 -6.17 -8.55
CA ALA A 39 5.09 -7.53 -9.03
C ALA A 39 4.01 -7.71 -10.11
N PRO A 40 4.08 -8.83 -10.88
CA PRO A 40 3.07 -9.10 -11.90
C PRO A 40 1.65 -9.19 -11.33
N ILE A 41 0.68 -9.00 -12.21
CA ILE A 41 -0.75 -9.06 -11.86
C ILE A 41 -1.13 -10.37 -11.17
N ALA A 42 -0.42 -11.45 -11.50
CA ALA A 42 -0.70 -12.77 -10.94
C ALA A 42 -0.50 -12.86 -9.43
N THR A 43 0.22 -11.92 -8.84
CA THR A 43 0.42 -11.94 -7.39
C THR A 43 -0.79 -11.39 -6.65
N SER A 44 -0.94 -11.81 -5.40
CA SER A 44 -2.05 -11.38 -4.55
C SER A 44 -1.63 -10.28 -3.57
N SER A 45 -0.55 -9.58 -3.86
CA SER A 45 -0.06 -8.50 -3.01
C SER A 45 0.69 -7.46 -3.82
N MET A 46 0.90 -6.30 -3.22
CA MET A 46 1.77 -5.28 -3.79
C MET A 46 2.63 -4.69 -2.68
N THR A 47 3.78 -4.16 -3.06
CA THR A 47 4.70 -3.54 -2.11
C THR A 47 4.47 -2.04 -2.05
N VAL A 48 4.40 -1.51 -0.84
CA VAL A 48 4.29 -0.07 -0.61
C VAL A 48 5.43 0.33 0.31
N ARG A 49 6.07 1.45 0.02
CA ARG A 49 7.14 1.98 0.86
C ARG A 49 6.66 3.22 1.59
N LEU A 50 7.09 3.35 2.83
CA LEU A 50 6.66 4.42 3.72
C LEU A 50 7.87 5.13 4.32
N ARG A 51 7.66 6.35 4.80
CA ARG A 51 8.71 7.19 5.34
C ARG A 51 9.13 6.82 6.75
N SER A 52 8.19 6.35 7.56
CA SER A 52 8.43 6.12 8.97
C SER A 52 7.75 4.85 9.43
N VAL A 53 8.18 4.37 10.59
CA VAL A 53 7.56 3.22 11.24
C VAL A 53 6.12 3.55 11.64
N ASP A 54 5.87 4.79 12.06
CA ASP A 54 4.52 5.23 12.42
C ASP A 54 3.56 5.13 11.25
N ASP A 55 3.98 5.59 10.08
CA ASP A 55 3.16 5.50 8.87
C ASP A 55 2.90 4.05 8.51
N ARG A 56 3.92 3.20 8.62
CA ARG A 56 3.76 1.78 8.36
C ARG A 56 2.77 1.15 9.32
N THR A 57 2.85 1.49 10.60
CA THR A 57 1.94 0.96 11.60
C THR A 57 0.50 1.42 11.34
N ARG A 58 0.32 2.67 10.97
CA ARG A 58 -1.01 3.21 10.63
C ARG A 58 -1.61 2.47 9.44
N LEU A 59 -0.83 2.27 8.40
CA LEU A 59 -1.30 1.56 7.23
C LEU A 59 -1.64 0.11 7.57
N GLU A 60 -0.76 -0.55 8.28
CA GLU A 60 -0.97 -1.95 8.67
C GLU A 60 -2.24 -2.12 9.49
N ALA A 61 -2.48 -1.21 10.43
CA ALA A 61 -3.67 -1.29 11.28
C ALA A 61 -4.96 -1.06 10.50
N ALA A 62 -4.90 -0.30 9.41
CA ALA A 62 -6.08 0.01 8.60
C ALA A 62 -6.35 -1.03 7.51
N LEU A 63 -5.37 -1.87 7.17
CA LEU A 63 -5.50 -2.82 6.07
C LEU A 63 -6.55 -3.90 6.37
N PRO A 64 -7.49 -4.13 5.42
CA PRO A 64 -8.37 -5.29 5.51
C PRO A 64 -7.62 -6.56 5.11
N ALA A 65 -8.28 -7.71 5.24
CA ALA A 65 -7.69 -8.98 4.84
C ALA A 65 -7.38 -9.01 3.34
N LEU A 66 -8.17 -8.30 2.54
CA LEU A 66 -7.95 -8.14 1.11
C LEU A 66 -8.56 -6.83 0.65
N LEU A 67 -7.78 -6.01 -0.05
CA LEU A 67 -8.29 -4.74 -0.57
C LEU A 67 -9.27 -4.95 -1.72
N PRO A 68 -10.31 -4.12 -1.78
CA PRO A 68 -11.28 -4.20 -2.87
C PRO A 68 -10.70 -3.80 -4.22
#